data_646f75239062a5805e468c2df4ac74b8
#
_entry.id   646f75239062a5805e468c2df4ac74b8
#
_cell.length_a   1.000
_cell.length_b   1.000
_cell.length_c   1.000
_cell.angle_alpha   90.00
_cell.angle_beta   90.00
_cell.angle_gamma   90.00
#
_symmetry.space_group_name_H-M   'P 1'
#
loop_
_entity.id
_entity.type
_entity.pdbx_description
1 polymer ?
#
loop_
_entity_poly.entity_id
_entity_poly.type
_entity_poly.pdbx_seq_one_letter_code
_entity_poly.pdbx_strand_id
1 'polypeptide(L)'
;MRTFRPEAWLPTTKKEVELRGWDDLDVILFSGDAYVDHPSFGPAVIGRLLEAQGLRVAIVPQPNWRDDLRDFKKLGRPRLFFGVSAGCMDSMVNKYTANKRLRSEDAYTPDGRHDMRPEYPSIVYTQILKKLYPDVPVILGGIEASLRRVTHYDYWQDCVQKSILIDSGADLLIYGMGEKPITELCRRMKALTAAAGQTHGSAPIAAGLPVPHDILQTAYIIRKGDPVCPLQN
;
A
#
# COMPACT_ATOMS: atom_id res chain seq x y z
N MET A 1 14.52 -21.65 25.20
CA MET A 1 13.32 -21.02 24.62
C MET A 1 13.69 -19.59 24.24
N ARG A 2 13.62 -19.19 22.96
CA ARG A 2 13.76 -17.77 22.59
C ARG A 2 12.51 -17.05 23.09
N THR A 3 12.68 -16.08 23.96
CA THR A 3 11.59 -15.20 24.40
C THR A 3 11.03 -14.47 23.17
N PHE A 4 9.73 -14.55 22.97
CA PHE A 4 9.02 -13.79 21.94
C PHE A 4 9.24 -12.29 22.21
N ARG A 5 9.77 -11.57 21.22
CA ARG A 5 9.96 -10.11 21.27
C ARG A 5 9.01 -9.50 20.23
N PRO A 6 7.92 -8.87 20.65
CA PRO A 6 6.94 -8.29 19.71
C PRO A 6 7.54 -7.22 18.79
N GLU A 7 8.68 -6.63 19.18
CA GLU A 7 9.38 -5.62 18.38
C GLU A 7 10.28 -6.23 17.28
N ALA A 8 10.48 -7.55 17.29
CA ALA A 8 11.42 -8.21 16.38
C ALA A 8 11.00 -8.10 14.92
N TRP A 9 9.71 -7.99 14.63
CA TRP A 9 9.12 -7.79 13.29
C TRP A 9 7.88 -6.90 13.34
N LEU A 10 7.45 -6.40 12.19
CA LEU A 10 6.21 -5.62 12.09
C LEU A 10 4.99 -6.51 12.33
N PRO A 11 3.97 -6.06 13.07
CA PRO A 11 2.79 -6.86 13.34
C PRO A 11 1.98 -7.13 12.07
N THR A 12 1.43 -8.36 11.99
CA THR A 12 0.57 -8.82 10.89
C THR A 12 -0.82 -9.21 11.36
N THR A 13 -1.00 -9.30 12.68
CA THR A 13 -2.24 -9.68 13.34
C THR A 13 -2.64 -8.67 14.41
N LYS A 14 -3.93 -8.63 14.73
CA LYS A 14 -4.45 -7.77 15.80
C LYS A 14 -3.80 -8.10 17.16
N LYS A 15 -3.58 -9.38 17.44
CA LYS A 15 -2.91 -9.83 18.67
C LYS A 15 -1.48 -9.26 18.79
N GLU A 16 -0.72 -9.22 17.69
CA GLU A 16 0.62 -8.65 17.68
C GLU A 16 0.62 -7.13 17.86
N VAL A 17 -0.40 -6.44 17.36
CA VAL A 17 -0.63 -5.00 17.60
C VAL A 17 -0.90 -4.76 19.08
N GLU A 18 -1.79 -5.55 19.70
CA GLU A 18 -2.13 -5.48 21.11
C GLU A 18 -0.92 -5.79 22.02
N LEU A 19 -0.07 -6.76 21.66
CA LEU A 19 1.17 -7.09 22.39
C LEU A 19 2.20 -5.95 22.37
N ARG A 20 2.12 -5.04 21.39
CA ARG A 20 2.92 -3.80 21.36
C ARG A 20 2.29 -2.66 22.16
N GLY A 21 1.15 -2.88 22.80
CA GLY A 21 0.41 -1.85 23.53
C GLY A 21 -0.20 -0.78 22.60
N TRP A 22 -0.53 -1.13 21.35
CA TRP A 22 -1.10 -0.21 20.40
C TRP A 22 -2.60 -0.41 20.29
N ASP A 23 -3.36 0.66 20.49
CA ASP A 23 -4.82 0.68 20.34
C ASP A 23 -5.24 1.02 18.91
N ASP A 24 -4.39 1.76 18.19
CA ASP A 24 -4.61 2.19 16.81
C ASP A 24 -3.32 2.02 15.98
N LEU A 25 -3.47 2.07 14.66
CA LEU A 25 -2.38 2.03 13.69
C LEU A 25 -2.38 3.32 12.87
N ASP A 26 -1.17 3.84 12.59
CA ASP A 26 -1.03 5.01 11.72
C ASP A 26 -1.07 4.59 10.25
N VAL A 27 -0.40 3.49 9.91
CA VAL A 27 -0.30 2.98 8.54
C VAL A 27 -0.49 1.47 8.51
N ILE A 28 -1.25 0.99 7.54
CA ILE A 28 -1.36 -0.44 7.26
C ILE A 28 -0.88 -0.68 5.83
N LEU A 29 0.13 -1.55 5.66
CA LEU A 29 0.70 -1.90 4.38
C LEU A 29 0.12 -3.21 3.88
N PHE A 30 -0.43 -3.22 2.68
CA PHE A 30 -0.90 -4.42 1.97
C PHE A 30 0.15 -4.84 0.93
N SER A 31 0.54 -6.10 0.96
CA SER A 31 1.54 -6.68 0.06
C SER A 31 1.02 -7.89 -0.69
N GLY A 32 1.31 -7.99 -1.97
CA GLY A 32 1.09 -9.21 -2.74
C GLY A 32 2.04 -10.36 -2.37
N ASP A 33 3.17 -10.06 -1.70
CA ASP A 33 4.11 -11.08 -1.22
C ASP A 33 3.82 -11.50 0.22
N ALA A 34 4.29 -12.69 0.59
CA ALA A 34 4.43 -13.08 1.98
C ALA A 34 5.34 -12.09 2.73
N TYR A 35 5.14 -11.94 4.03
CA TYR A 35 5.98 -11.08 4.83
C TYR A 35 7.31 -11.75 5.18
N VAL A 36 8.38 -11.13 4.76
CA VAL A 36 9.75 -11.42 5.17
C VAL A 36 10.40 -10.12 5.60
N ASP A 37 10.85 -10.05 6.87
CA ASP A 37 11.50 -8.86 7.42
C ASP A 37 12.97 -8.80 6.98
N HIS A 38 13.15 -8.42 5.71
CA HIS A 38 14.46 -8.38 5.07
C HIS A 38 14.55 -7.18 4.11
N PRO A 39 15.73 -6.55 3.98
CA PRO A 39 15.92 -5.37 3.10
C PRO A 39 15.60 -5.57 1.62
N SER A 40 15.53 -6.81 1.14
CA SER A 40 15.12 -7.12 -0.22
C SER A 40 13.61 -7.01 -0.46
N PHE A 41 12.81 -6.87 0.59
CA PHE A 41 11.35 -6.79 0.50
C PHE A 41 10.87 -5.36 0.75
N GLY A 42 10.35 -4.73 -0.30
CA GLY A 42 9.88 -3.34 -0.25
C GLY A 42 8.93 -3.01 0.91
N PRO A 43 7.88 -3.80 1.16
CA PRO A 43 6.98 -3.56 2.30
C PRO A 43 7.67 -3.62 3.67
N ALA A 44 8.67 -4.49 3.84
CA ALA A 44 9.46 -4.53 5.08
C ALA A 44 10.31 -3.27 5.23
N VAL A 45 11.02 -2.87 4.17
CA VAL A 45 11.83 -1.64 4.17
C VAL A 45 10.98 -0.42 4.51
N ILE A 46 9.88 -0.24 3.79
CA ILE A 46 8.97 0.90 4.01
C ILE A 46 8.36 0.84 5.41
N GLY A 47 7.90 -0.32 5.85
CA GLY A 47 7.31 -0.48 7.18
C GLY A 47 8.31 -0.15 8.29
N ARG A 48 9.55 -0.64 8.20
CA ARG A 48 10.61 -0.30 9.17
C ARG A 48 11.02 1.16 9.13
N LEU A 49 11.07 1.75 7.94
CA LEU A 49 11.34 3.17 7.80
C LEU A 49 10.28 4.04 8.49
N LEU A 50 9.01 3.69 8.32
CA LEU A 50 7.89 4.37 8.97
C LEU A 50 7.87 4.16 10.49
N GLU A 51 8.15 2.93 10.95
CA GLU A 51 8.29 2.62 12.38
C GLU A 51 9.44 3.44 13.03
N ALA A 52 10.58 3.57 12.33
CA ALA A 52 11.70 4.40 12.80
C ALA A 52 11.34 5.89 12.91
N GLN A 53 10.29 6.35 12.24
CA GLN A 53 9.76 7.70 12.39
C GLN A 53 8.70 7.82 13.49
N GLY A 54 8.53 6.78 14.32
CA GLY A 54 7.59 6.75 15.43
C GLY A 54 6.13 6.52 14.99
N LEU A 55 5.91 5.92 13.82
CA LEU A 55 4.57 5.52 13.38
C LEU A 55 4.28 4.08 13.81
N ARG A 56 3.01 3.81 14.12
CA ARG A 56 2.50 2.47 14.40
C ARG A 56 2.11 1.82 13.08
N VAL A 57 2.92 0.86 12.64
CA VAL A 57 2.79 0.25 11.30
C VAL A 57 2.52 -1.23 11.41
N ALA A 58 1.58 -1.72 10.61
CA ALA A 58 1.33 -3.15 10.44
C ALA A 58 1.35 -3.56 8.97
N ILE A 59 1.60 -4.83 8.68
CA ILE A 59 1.58 -5.39 7.34
C ILE A 59 0.47 -6.43 7.23
N VAL A 60 -0.26 -6.41 6.13
CA VAL A 60 -1.18 -7.47 5.69
C VAL A 60 -0.57 -8.13 4.46
N PRO A 61 0.17 -9.24 4.65
CA PRO A 61 0.77 -9.96 3.54
C PRO A 61 -0.27 -10.86 2.87
N GLN A 62 -0.26 -10.91 1.55
CA GLN A 62 -1.09 -11.78 0.71
C GLN A 62 -2.55 -11.91 1.20
N PRO A 63 -3.31 -10.78 1.31
CA PRO A 63 -4.68 -10.85 1.79
C PRO A 63 -5.56 -11.70 0.85
N ASN A 64 -6.43 -12.50 1.42
CA ASN A 64 -7.41 -13.23 0.63
C ASN A 64 -8.50 -12.26 0.11
N TRP A 65 -8.58 -12.13 -1.22
CA TRP A 65 -9.54 -11.24 -1.90
C TRP A 65 -10.79 -11.98 -2.40
N ARG A 66 -10.84 -13.31 -2.24
CA ARG A 66 -11.90 -14.20 -2.77
C ARG A 66 -12.97 -14.54 -1.75
N ASP A 67 -12.74 -14.23 -0.47
CA ASP A 67 -13.65 -14.54 0.64
C ASP A 67 -14.46 -13.32 1.12
N ASP A 68 -14.86 -13.33 2.38
CA ASP A 68 -15.58 -12.26 3.07
C ASP A 68 -14.72 -11.00 3.36
N LEU A 69 -13.52 -10.91 2.76
CA LEU A 69 -12.55 -9.81 2.93
C LEU A 69 -12.07 -9.66 4.38
N ARG A 70 -11.98 -10.75 5.10
CA ARG A 70 -11.55 -10.78 6.50
C ARG A 70 -10.16 -10.17 6.69
N ASP A 71 -9.22 -10.49 5.80
CA ASP A 71 -7.86 -9.96 5.86
C ASP A 71 -7.79 -8.44 5.69
N PHE A 72 -8.69 -7.88 4.88
CA PHE A 72 -8.78 -6.43 4.68
C PHE A 72 -9.41 -5.70 5.88
N LYS A 73 -10.13 -6.42 6.74
CA LYS A 73 -10.84 -5.86 7.90
C LYS A 73 -10.12 -6.13 9.22
N LYS A 74 -9.26 -7.16 9.31
CA LYS A 74 -8.70 -7.68 10.57
C LYS A 74 -7.92 -6.67 11.42
N LEU A 75 -7.28 -5.68 10.79
CA LEU A 75 -6.52 -4.64 11.46
C LEU A 75 -7.28 -3.31 11.59
N GLY A 76 -8.47 -3.24 11.03
CA GLY A 76 -9.31 -2.05 11.07
C GLY A 76 -8.83 -0.91 10.18
N ARG A 77 -9.07 0.32 10.60
CA ARG A 77 -8.79 1.55 9.89
C ARG A 77 -7.49 2.19 10.40
N PRO A 78 -6.54 2.56 9.53
CA PRO A 78 -5.39 3.34 9.94
C PRO A 78 -5.76 4.82 10.14
N ARG A 79 -4.92 5.53 10.88
CA ARG A 79 -5.09 6.96 11.13
C ARG A 79 -4.66 7.82 9.93
N LEU A 80 -3.64 7.40 9.18
CA LEU A 80 -3.08 8.18 8.08
C LEU A 80 -3.49 7.63 6.71
N PHE A 81 -3.06 6.42 6.36
CA PHE A 81 -3.32 5.84 5.04
C PHE A 81 -3.11 4.33 5.00
N PHE A 82 -3.63 3.73 3.93
CA PHE A 82 -3.24 2.40 3.49
C PHE A 82 -2.12 2.51 2.44
N GLY A 83 -1.05 1.74 2.59
CA GLY A 83 -0.05 1.55 1.55
C GLY A 83 -0.30 0.24 0.82
N VAL A 84 -0.21 0.22 -0.51
CA VAL A 84 -0.46 -0.99 -1.33
C VAL A 84 0.69 -1.21 -2.30
N SER A 85 1.18 -2.46 -2.34
CA SER A 85 2.20 -2.92 -3.28
C SER A 85 1.86 -4.32 -3.78
N ALA A 86 2.15 -4.60 -5.05
CA ALA A 86 2.04 -5.95 -5.62
C ALA A 86 3.09 -6.93 -5.06
N GLY A 87 4.14 -6.41 -4.41
CA GLY A 87 5.28 -7.17 -3.92
C GLY A 87 6.58 -6.78 -4.62
N CYS A 88 7.59 -7.65 -4.53
CA CYS A 88 8.93 -7.44 -5.10
C CYS A 88 8.95 -7.46 -6.63
N MET A 89 8.00 -8.15 -7.25
CA MET A 89 7.86 -8.25 -8.70
C MET A 89 6.52 -7.69 -9.19
N ASP A 90 6.49 -7.34 -10.47
CA ASP A 90 5.24 -7.13 -11.18
C ASP A 90 4.41 -8.43 -11.14
N SER A 91 3.12 -8.32 -10.81
CA SER A 91 2.27 -9.48 -10.59
C SER A 91 2.10 -10.34 -11.83
N MET A 92 2.03 -9.72 -12.99
CA MET A 92 1.84 -10.44 -14.25
C MET A 92 3.12 -11.18 -14.67
N VAL A 93 4.29 -10.56 -14.44
CA VAL A 93 5.59 -11.22 -14.66
C VAL A 93 5.80 -12.35 -13.65
N ASN A 94 5.34 -12.18 -12.42
CA ASN A 94 5.42 -13.23 -11.41
C ASN A 94 4.48 -14.41 -11.70
N LYS A 95 3.28 -14.14 -12.20
CA LYS A 95 2.24 -15.14 -12.45
C LYS A 95 2.41 -15.89 -13.76
N TYR A 96 2.90 -15.22 -14.79
CA TYR A 96 2.98 -15.76 -16.15
C TYR A 96 4.39 -15.81 -16.70
N THR A 97 4.63 -16.76 -17.60
CA THR A 97 5.82 -16.77 -18.47
C THR A 97 5.65 -15.76 -19.61
N ALA A 98 6.74 -15.49 -20.35
CA ALA A 98 6.69 -14.64 -21.55
C ALA A 98 5.68 -15.15 -22.62
N ASN A 99 5.42 -16.45 -22.66
CA ASN A 99 4.44 -17.07 -23.57
C ASN A 99 3.02 -17.13 -22.96
N LYS A 100 2.72 -16.27 -21.97
CA LYS A 100 1.42 -16.17 -21.29
C LYS A 100 0.94 -17.47 -20.62
N ARG A 101 1.85 -18.39 -20.28
CA ARG A 101 1.53 -19.62 -19.53
C ARG A 101 1.66 -19.35 -18.04
N LEU A 102 0.72 -19.86 -17.25
CA LEU A 102 0.82 -19.83 -15.79
C LEU A 102 2.09 -20.51 -15.31
N ARG A 103 2.79 -19.89 -14.38
CA ARG A 103 3.88 -20.52 -13.64
C ARG A 103 3.33 -21.51 -12.62
N SER A 104 4.05 -22.60 -12.39
CA SER A 104 3.68 -23.61 -11.39
C SER A 104 4.00 -23.20 -9.96
N GLU A 105 4.93 -22.25 -9.80
CA GLU A 105 5.43 -21.81 -8.50
C GLU A 105 5.53 -20.29 -8.41
N ASP A 106 5.37 -19.78 -7.18
CA ASP A 106 5.59 -18.38 -6.82
C ASP A 106 6.59 -18.29 -5.67
N ALA A 107 7.81 -17.84 -5.95
CA ALA A 107 8.91 -17.73 -4.98
C ALA A 107 8.61 -16.76 -3.82
N TYR A 108 7.60 -15.91 -3.92
CA TYR A 108 7.21 -14.92 -2.91
C TYR A 108 5.99 -15.36 -2.08
N THR A 109 5.60 -16.61 -2.22
CA THR A 109 4.47 -17.21 -1.50
C THR A 109 4.97 -18.37 -0.62
N PRO A 110 4.40 -18.59 0.57
CA PRO A 110 4.74 -19.74 1.39
C PRO A 110 4.53 -21.04 0.63
N ASP A 111 5.47 -21.96 0.75
CA ASP A 111 5.49 -23.26 0.07
C ASP A 111 5.53 -23.14 -1.47
N GLY A 112 5.90 -21.99 -2.02
CA GLY A 112 5.94 -21.78 -3.47
C GLY A 112 4.57 -21.81 -4.16
N ARG A 113 3.46 -21.69 -3.42
CA ARG A 113 2.10 -21.82 -3.98
C ARG A 113 1.81 -20.73 -5.00
N HIS A 114 1.43 -21.13 -6.21
CA HIS A 114 0.97 -20.19 -7.22
C HIS A 114 -0.47 -19.70 -6.96
N ASP A 115 -0.87 -18.64 -7.64
CA ASP A 115 -2.23 -18.05 -7.60
C ASP A 115 -2.70 -17.57 -6.22
N MET A 116 -1.76 -17.23 -5.33
CA MET A 116 -2.06 -16.67 -4.02
C MET A 116 -2.23 -15.16 -4.02
N ARG A 117 -2.09 -14.51 -5.18
CA ARG A 117 -2.39 -13.10 -5.38
C ARG A 117 -3.27 -12.92 -6.62
N PRO A 118 -4.10 -11.87 -6.70
CA PRO A 118 -4.87 -11.56 -7.90
C PRO A 118 -3.96 -11.13 -9.05
N GLU A 119 -4.48 -11.06 -10.25
CA GLU A 119 -3.89 -10.25 -11.29
C GLU A 119 -4.01 -8.78 -10.91
N TYR A 120 -2.94 -8.02 -11.14
CA TYR A 120 -2.86 -6.60 -10.78
C TYR A 120 -3.27 -6.32 -9.31
N PRO A 121 -2.62 -6.93 -8.31
CA PRO A 121 -3.01 -6.79 -6.90
C PRO A 121 -3.03 -5.33 -6.45
N SER A 122 -2.21 -4.45 -7.02
CA SER A 122 -2.26 -3.02 -6.73
C SER A 122 -3.63 -2.42 -7.07
N ILE A 123 -4.28 -2.87 -8.14
CA ILE A 123 -5.65 -2.43 -8.51
C ILE A 123 -6.67 -3.08 -7.58
N VAL A 124 -6.65 -4.41 -7.50
CA VAL A 124 -7.66 -5.19 -6.76
C VAL A 124 -7.70 -4.81 -5.29
N TYR A 125 -6.53 -4.76 -4.64
CA TYR A 125 -6.46 -4.42 -3.21
C TYR A 125 -6.90 -2.97 -2.95
N THR A 126 -6.50 -2.04 -3.81
CA THR A 126 -6.93 -0.64 -3.68
C THR A 126 -8.44 -0.50 -3.82
N GLN A 127 -9.04 -1.11 -4.84
CA GLN A 127 -10.50 -1.06 -5.04
C GLN A 127 -11.27 -1.64 -3.84
N ILE A 128 -10.79 -2.75 -3.26
CA ILE A 128 -11.36 -3.33 -2.04
C ILE A 128 -11.26 -2.34 -0.89
N LEU A 129 -10.08 -1.76 -0.66
CA LEU A 129 -9.86 -0.79 0.43
C LEU A 129 -10.70 0.47 0.26
N LYS A 130 -10.80 1.02 -0.95
CA LYS A 130 -11.64 2.20 -1.25
C LYS A 130 -13.13 1.89 -1.07
N LYS A 131 -13.57 0.66 -1.31
CA LYS A 131 -14.94 0.23 -1.03
C LYS A 131 -15.22 0.09 0.46
N LEU A 132 -14.29 -0.47 1.23
CA LEU A 132 -14.44 -0.69 2.68
C LEU A 132 -14.22 0.59 3.49
N TYR A 133 -13.29 1.44 3.05
CA TYR A 133 -12.83 2.64 3.76
C TYR A 133 -12.70 3.81 2.77
N PRO A 134 -13.83 4.34 2.24
CA PRO A 134 -13.81 5.31 1.14
C PRO A 134 -13.12 6.63 1.48
N ASP A 135 -13.04 6.96 2.74
CA ASP A 135 -12.50 8.19 3.29
C ASP A 135 -11.03 8.07 3.75
N VAL A 136 -10.44 6.87 3.67
CA VAL A 136 -9.02 6.66 3.99
C VAL A 136 -8.19 6.74 2.72
N PRO A 137 -7.12 7.54 2.69
CA PRO A 137 -6.22 7.58 1.56
C PRO A 137 -5.56 6.23 1.30
N VAL A 138 -5.40 5.88 0.02
CA VAL A 138 -4.64 4.72 -0.44
C VAL A 138 -3.47 5.19 -1.28
N ILE A 139 -2.26 4.80 -0.84
CA ILE A 139 -1.00 5.16 -1.48
C ILE A 139 -0.43 3.92 -2.17
N LEU A 140 -0.26 4.00 -3.49
CA LEU A 140 0.39 2.94 -4.27
C LEU A 140 1.91 3.07 -4.21
N GLY A 141 2.60 1.93 -4.21
CA GLY A 141 4.05 1.85 -4.35
C GLY A 141 4.51 0.55 -4.98
N GLY A 142 5.83 0.41 -5.14
CA GLY A 142 6.46 -0.77 -5.71
C GLY A 142 6.52 -0.78 -7.24
N ILE A 143 7.05 -1.87 -7.79
CA ILE A 143 7.40 -1.97 -9.21
C ILE A 143 6.17 -1.94 -10.12
N GLU A 144 5.11 -2.66 -9.77
CA GLU A 144 3.89 -2.72 -10.58
C GLU A 144 3.25 -1.35 -10.75
N ALA A 145 3.10 -0.61 -9.66
CA ALA A 145 2.57 0.75 -9.69
C ALA A 145 3.50 1.70 -10.47
N SER A 146 4.81 1.58 -10.26
CA SER A 146 5.81 2.42 -10.95
C SER A 146 5.78 2.25 -12.46
N LEU A 147 5.67 1.02 -12.95
CA LEU A 147 5.61 0.71 -14.39
C LEU A 147 4.31 1.20 -15.04
N ARG A 148 3.20 1.19 -14.29
CA ARG A 148 1.86 1.54 -14.77
C ARG A 148 1.40 2.95 -14.36
N ARG A 149 2.31 3.83 -13.91
CA ARG A 149 1.98 5.19 -13.44
C ARG A 149 1.43 6.12 -14.51
N VAL A 150 1.73 5.85 -15.76
CA VAL A 150 1.23 6.58 -16.94
C VAL A 150 0.48 5.63 -17.87
N THR A 151 -0.08 6.13 -18.94
CA THR A 151 -0.60 5.30 -20.03
C THR A 151 0.49 4.36 -20.53
N HIS A 152 0.17 3.09 -20.66
CA HIS A 152 1.11 2.04 -21.01
C HIS A 152 0.48 0.97 -21.88
N TYR A 153 1.30 0.24 -22.64
CA TYR A 153 0.86 -0.96 -23.34
C TYR A 153 0.90 -2.15 -22.38
N ASP A 154 -0.24 -2.81 -22.20
CA ASP A 154 -0.32 -4.05 -21.44
C ASP A 154 -0.15 -5.25 -22.36
N TYR A 155 0.98 -5.92 -22.23
CA TYR A 155 1.32 -7.10 -23.04
C TYR A 155 0.33 -8.26 -22.84
N TRP A 156 -0.22 -8.41 -21.63
CA TRP A 156 -1.08 -9.54 -21.30
C TRP A 156 -2.46 -9.39 -21.91
N GLN A 157 -3.00 -8.17 -21.90
CA GLN A 157 -4.31 -7.82 -22.45
C GLN A 157 -4.23 -7.36 -23.93
N ASP A 158 -3.01 -7.17 -24.45
CA ASP A 158 -2.73 -6.71 -25.82
C ASP A 158 -3.44 -5.39 -26.15
N CYS A 159 -3.39 -4.44 -25.24
CA CYS A 159 -4.02 -3.12 -25.43
C CYS A 159 -3.32 -2.02 -24.64
N VAL A 160 -3.62 -0.77 -25.02
CA VAL A 160 -3.16 0.40 -24.29
C VAL A 160 -4.08 0.63 -23.10
N GLN A 161 -3.48 0.64 -21.90
CA GLN A 161 -4.17 0.88 -20.64
C GLN A 161 -3.93 2.30 -20.13
N LYS A 162 -4.87 2.80 -19.34
CA LYS A 162 -4.74 4.06 -18.61
C LYS A 162 -3.71 3.95 -17.50
N SER A 163 -3.40 5.06 -16.85
CA SER A 163 -2.64 5.03 -15.60
C SER A 163 -3.35 4.16 -14.55
N ILE A 164 -2.56 3.39 -13.81
CA ILE A 164 -3.05 2.56 -12.70
C ILE A 164 -3.78 3.38 -11.62
N LEU A 165 -3.47 4.66 -11.49
CA LEU A 165 -4.19 5.58 -10.59
C LEU A 165 -5.67 5.69 -10.96
N ILE A 166 -5.99 5.70 -12.26
CA ILE A 166 -7.38 5.79 -12.73
C ILE A 166 -8.10 4.48 -12.45
N ASP A 167 -7.48 3.35 -12.79
CA ASP A 167 -8.11 2.04 -12.68
C ASP A 167 -8.25 1.58 -11.23
N SER A 168 -7.28 1.89 -10.38
CA SER A 168 -7.32 1.54 -8.94
C SER A 168 -8.17 2.49 -8.10
N GLY A 169 -8.24 3.77 -8.47
CA GLY A 169 -8.83 4.83 -7.64
C GLY A 169 -7.97 5.23 -6.46
N ALA A 170 -6.65 4.97 -6.50
CA ALA A 170 -5.73 5.40 -5.46
C ALA A 170 -5.55 6.93 -5.43
N ASP A 171 -5.22 7.45 -4.27
CA ASP A 171 -5.10 8.89 -4.05
C ASP A 171 -3.72 9.43 -4.44
N LEU A 172 -2.68 8.60 -4.28
CA LEU A 172 -1.30 8.95 -4.62
C LEU A 172 -0.54 7.69 -5.05
N LEU A 173 0.44 7.87 -5.91
CA LEU A 173 1.39 6.83 -6.29
C LEU A 173 2.81 7.33 -6.07
N ILE A 174 3.62 6.53 -5.38
CA ILE A 174 5.06 6.74 -5.20
C ILE A 174 5.79 5.78 -6.12
N TYR A 175 6.63 6.30 -7.02
CA TYR A 175 7.36 5.48 -7.97
C TYR A 175 8.87 5.47 -7.71
N GLY A 176 9.53 4.42 -8.19
CA GLY A 176 10.97 4.22 -7.98
C GLY A 176 11.31 3.86 -6.53
N MET A 177 12.41 4.41 -6.01
CA MET A 177 12.85 4.21 -4.63
C MET A 177 11.99 5.05 -3.69
N GLY A 178 11.10 4.38 -2.94
CA GLY A 178 10.03 5.02 -2.17
C GLY A 178 10.43 5.67 -0.84
N GLU A 179 11.68 5.49 -0.37
CA GLU A 179 12.08 5.86 0.98
C GLU A 179 11.99 7.37 1.26
N LYS A 180 12.48 8.17 0.35
CA LYS A 180 12.44 9.65 0.49
C LYS A 180 11.02 10.20 0.38
N PRO A 181 10.25 9.90 -0.69
CA PRO A 181 8.90 10.43 -0.83
C PRO A 181 7.94 9.95 0.27
N ILE A 182 8.03 8.70 0.74
CA ILE A 182 7.16 8.23 1.83
C ILE A 182 7.49 8.92 3.16
N THR A 183 8.77 9.18 3.42
CA THR A 183 9.21 9.94 4.59
C THR A 183 8.62 11.36 4.58
N GLU A 184 8.72 12.04 3.46
CA GLU A 184 8.19 13.40 3.31
C GLU A 184 6.65 13.41 3.39
N LEU A 185 5.98 12.44 2.77
CA LEU A 185 4.53 12.28 2.88
C LEU A 185 4.10 12.16 4.34
N CYS A 186 4.73 11.25 5.09
CA CYS A 186 4.40 11.03 6.50
C CYS A 186 4.67 12.27 7.36
N ARG A 187 5.78 12.95 7.13
CA ARG A 187 6.10 14.20 7.83
C ARG A 187 5.00 15.24 7.63
N ARG A 188 4.53 15.44 6.40
CA ARG A 188 3.45 16.39 6.07
C ARG A 188 2.11 15.95 6.64
N MET A 189 1.76 14.68 6.50
CA MET A 189 0.49 14.17 7.06
C MET A 189 0.46 14.27 8.59
N LYS A 190 1.57 13.99 9.29
CA LYS A 190 1.67 14.20 10.74
C LYS A 190 1.48 15.68 11.11
N ALA A 191 2.04 16.61 10.35
CA ALA A 191 1.85 18.03 10.58
C ALA A 191 0.38 18.47 10.39
N LEU A 192 -0.28 17.95 9.36
CA LEU A 192 -1.71 18.20 9.11
C LEU A 192 -2.59 17.67 10.25
N THR A 193 -2.30 16.46 10.76
CA THR A 193 -3.04 15.89 11.89
C THR A 193 -2.83 16.66 13.17
N ALA A 194 -1.60 17.09 13.44
CA ALA A 194 -1.30 17.94 14.62
C ALA A 194 -2.02 19.29 14.54
N ALA A 195 -2.02 19.93 13.36
CA ALA A 195 -2.74 21.17 13.13
C ALA A 195 -4.26 21.04 13.29
N ALA A 196 -4.81 19.86 13.00
CA ALA A 196 -6.21 19.52 13.23
C ALA A 196 -6.55 19.16 14.71
N GLY A 197 -5.58 19.28 15.63
CA GLY A 197 -5.74 18.97 17.05
C GLY A 197 -5.85 17.48 17.38
N GLN A 198 -5.43 16.61 16.47
CA GLN A 198 -5.53 15.15 16.62
C GLN A 198 -4.18 14.56 17.06
N THR A 199 -4.14 14.04 18.29
CA THR A 199 -2.98 13.31 18.86
C THR A 199 -3.26 11.81 18.89
N HIS A 200 -2.24 10.99 19.23
CA HIS A 200 -2.44 9.56 19.50
C HIS A 200 -3.55 9.34 20.53
N GLY A 201 -4.48 8.43 20.25
CA GLY A 201 -5.65 8.15 21.10
C GLY A 201 -6.90 9.00 20.83
N SER A 202 -6.81 9.98 19.92
CA SER A 202 -8.00 10.70 19.43
C SER A 202 -8.73 9.85 18.37
N ALA A 203 -10.00 10.17 18.12
CA ALA A 203 -10.80 9.57 17.06
C ALA A 203 -10.03 9.50 15.72
N PRO A 204 -10.39 8.57 14.82
CA PRO A 204 -9.76 8.49 13.49
C PRO A 204 -9.69 9.86 12.83
N ILE A 205 -8.61 10.13 12.13
CA ILE A 205 -8.44 11.38 11.39
C ILE A 205 -9.71 11.64 10.61
N ALA A 206 -10.26 12.84 10.76
CA ALA A 206 -11.50 13.23 10.09
C ALA A 206 -11.38 12.91 8.59
N ALA A 207 -12.41 12.29 8.05
CA ALA A 207 -12.56 12.04 6.64
C ALA A 207 -12.14 13.30 5.85
N GLY A 208 -11.18 13.16 4.94
CA GLY A 208 -10.86 14.23 3.99
C GLY A 208 -9.63 15.08 4.30
N LEU A 209 -8.66 14.64 5.12
CA LEU A 209 -7.37 15.33 5.10
C LEU A 209 -6.75 15.20 3.70
N PRO A 210 -6.37 16.33 3.08
CA PRO A 210 -5.81 16.30 1.73
C PRO A 210 -4.47 15.55 1.74
N VAL A 211 -4.31 14.64 0.79
CA VAL A 211 -3.01 14.01 0.55
C VAL A 211 -2.09 15.06 -0.08
N PRO A 212 -0.89 15.31 0.49
CA PRO A 212 0.07 16.23 -0.12
C PRO A 212 0.51 15.75 -1.50
N HIS A 213 0.42 16.61 -2.52
CA HIS A 213 0.69 16.25 -3.91
C HIS A 213 2.04 16.75 -4.45
N ASP A 214 2.63 17.77 -3.84
CA ASP A 214 3.89 18.42 -4.27
C ASP A 214 5.13 17.72 -3.70
N ILE A 215 5.14 16.40 -3.76
CA ILE A 215 6.25 15.55 -3.32
C ILE A 215 6.95 14.98 -4.55
N LEU A 216 8.28 15.05 -4.60
CA LEU A 216 9.06 14.45 -5.68
C LEU A 216 8.83 12.92 -5.73
N GLN A 217 8.90 12.35 -6.93
CA GLN A 217 8.65 10.92 -7.20
C GLN A 217 7.23 10.46 -6.86
N THR A 218 6.24 11.35 -6.98
CA THR A 218 4.83 11.00 -6.84
C THR A 218 4.06 11.28 -8.13
N ALA A 219 2.95 10.57 -8.29
CA ALA A 219 1.95 10.81 -9.31
C ALA A 219 0.56 10.81 -8.68
N TYR A 220 -0.32 11.66 -9.16
CA TYR A 220 -1.70 11.78 -8.69
C TYR A 220 -2.61 12.27 -9.82
N ILE A 221 -3.91 12.18 -9.63
CA ILE A 221 -4.90 12.63 -10.61
C ILE A 221 -5.26 14.09 -10.32
N ILE A 222 -5.05 14.96 -11.30
CA ILE A 222 -5.55 16.33 -11.31
C ILE A 222 -6.92 16.32 -11.99
N ARG A 223 -7.93 16.85 -11.32
CA ARG A 223 -9.28 17.01 -11.88
C ARG A 223 -9.51 18.44 -12.34
N LYS A 224 -10.41 18.61 -13.33
CA LYS A 224 -10.84 19.94 -13.74
C LYS A 224 -11.46 20.67 -12.53
N GLY A 225 -10.96 21.86 -12.22
CA GLY A 225 -11.35 22.63 -11.04
C GLY A 225 -10.37 22.51 -9.85
N ASP A 226 -9.41 21.61 -9.88
CA ASP A 226 -8.36 21.58 -8.86
C ASP A 226 -7.46 22.84 -9.02
N PRO A 227 -7.02 23.45 -7.88
CA PRO A 227 -6.20 24.68 -7.93
C PRO A 227 -4.90 24.55 -8.71
N VAL A 228 -4.36 23.33 -8.82
CA VAL A 228 -3.12 23.02 -9.54
C VAL A 228 -3.37 22.52 -10.98
N CYS A 229 -4.64 22.50 -11.44
CA CYS A 229 -4.95 22.06 -12.79
C CYS A 229 -4.51 23.09 -13.84
N PRO A 230 -3.58 22.77 -14.76
CA PRO A 230 -3.13 23.70 -15.79
C PRO A 230 -4.20 24.02 -16.85
N LEU A 231 -5.31 23.28 -16.86
CA LEU A 231 -6.39 23.39 -17.85
C LEU A 231 -7.56 24.24 -17.34
N GLN A 232 -7.28 25.24 -16.49
CA GLN A 232 -8.32 26.14 -15.95
C GLN A 232 -8.78 27.22 -16.94
N ASN A 233 -8.24 27.23 -18.18
CA ASN A 233 -8.64 28.17 -19.25
C ASN A 233 -9.47 27.46 -20.32
#